data_74e5043514f4a75d85afeab984500b0f
#
_entry.id   74e5043514f4a75d85afeab984500b0f
#
_cell.length_a   1.000
_cell.length_b   1.000
_cell.length_c   1.000
_cell.angle_alpha   90.00
_cell.angle_beta   90.00
_cell.angle_gamma   90.00
#
_symmetry.space_group_name_H-M   'P 1'
#
loop_
_entity.id
_entity.type
_entity.pdbx_description
1 polymer ?
#
loop_
_entity_poly.entity_id
_entity_poly.type
_entity_poly.pdbx_seq_one_letter_code
_entity_poly.pdbx_strand_id
1 'polypeptide(L)' 'MSNARSPLYPNGPPRFKGEYLDGLMHGYWEFYRADGSVMRTGTFDREVQVGTWKTFARDGSLVKETNFGGEASKS' A
#
# COMPACT_ATOMS: atom_id res chain seq x y z
N MET A 1 -11.06 20.34 -7.02
CA MET A 1 -10.97 19.94 -6.77
C MET A 1 -10.81 18.95 -6.62
N SER A 2 -10.81 18.51 -6.39
CA SER A 2 -10.72 17.73 -6.06
C SER A 2 -10.68 16.66 -6.33
N ASN A 3 -10.31 15.99 -6.25
CA ASN A 3 -10.31 15.00 -6.59
C ASN A 3 -10.81 14.14 -5.82
N ALA A 4 -11.14 13.62 -5.92
CA ALA A 4 -11.81 12.77 -5.32
C ALA A 4 -11.24 12.01 -4.28
N ARG A 5 -10.07 11.67 -4.36
CA ARG A 5 -9.52 10.86 -3.46
C ARG A 5 -8.64 11.60 -2.60
N SER A 6 -8.84 11.66 -1.37
CA SER A 6 -7.98 12.31 -0.43
C SER A 6 -7.05 11.27 0.15
N PRO A 7 -5.80 11.60 0.39
CA PRO A 7 -4.90 10.64 1.02
C PRO A 7 -5.14 10.53 2.51
N LEU A 8 -6.11 11.27 3.05
CA LEU A 8 -6.40 11.20 4.46
C LEU A 8 -7.79 10.67 4.68
N TYR A 9 -7.97 9.99 5.78
CA TYR A 9 -9.30 9.64 6.18
C TYR A 9 -9.98 10.88 6.73
N PRO A 10 -11.28 10.93 6.74
CA PRO A 10 -11.98 12.11 7.21
C PRO A 10 -11.60 12.54 8.61
N ASN A 11 -11.16 11.62 9.45
CA ASN A 11 -10.79 11.97 10.80
C ASN A 11 -9.31 12.26 10.96
N GLY A 12 -8.57 12.36 9.86
CA GLY A 12 -7.21 12.85 9.93
C GLY A 12 -6.08 11.90 9.56
N PRO A 13 -6.09 10.65 9.93
CA PRO A 13 -4.94 9.81 9.63
C PRO A 13 -4.80 9.58 8.14
N PRO A 14 -3.60 9.35 7.65
CA PRO A 14 -3.43 9.09 6.22
C PRO A 14 -4.03 7.75 5.86
N ARG A 15 -4.53 7.65 4.63
CA ARG A 15 -5.04 6.40 4.12
C ARG A 15 -3.91 5.56 3.57
N PHE A 16 -2.91 6.20 3.02
CA PHE A 16 -1.78 5.49 2.44
C PHE A 16 -0.61 6.44 2.31
N LYS A 17 0.55 5.87 2.14
CA LYS A 17 1.76 6.61 1.88
C LYS A 17 2.53 5.88 0.82
N GLY A 18 3.08 6.59 -0.14
CA GLY A 18 3.86 5.96 -1.20
C GLY A 18 4.34 6.99 -2.19
N GLU A 19 4.84 6.52 -3.30
CA GLU A 19 5.37 7.37 -4.32
C GLU A 19 4.74 7.10 -5.65
N TYR A 20 4.86 8.04 -6.56
CA TYR A 20 4.35 7.86 -7.90
C TYR A 20 5.47 8.05 -8.90
N LEU A 21 5.42 7.29 -9.98
CA LEU A 21 6.34 7.46 -11.09
C LEU A 21 5.47 7.63 -12.30
N ASP A 22 5.58 8.79 -12.96
CA ASP A 22 4.77 9.08 -14.15
C ASP A 22 3.29 8.89 -13.86
N GLY A 23 2.85 9.27 -12.68
CA GLY A 23 1.46 9.18 -12.34
C GLY A 23 0.99 7.80 -11.87
N LEU A 24 1.90 6.84 -11.84
CA LEU A 24 1.56 5.49 -11.44
C LEU A 24 2.13 5.18 -10.07
N MET A 25 1.43 4.37 -9.30
CA MET A 25 1.93 3.96 -8.00
C MET A 25 3.21 3.17 -8.19
N HIS A 26 4.24 3.52 -7.46
CA HIS A 26 5.53 2.90 -7.65
C HIS A 26 6.31 2.91 -6.34
N GLY A 27 7.17 1.91 -6.13
CA GLY A 27 7.97 1.85 -4.93
C GLY A 27 7.20 1.30 -3.76
N TYR A 28 7.70 1.58 -2.57
CA TYR A 28 7.13 1.01 -1.37
C TYR A 28 5.89 1.78 -0.94
N TRP A 29 4.86 1.06 -0.58
CA TRP A 29 3.59 1.66 -0.17
C TRP A 29 3.09 1.07 1.13
N GLU A 30 2.45 1.91 1.93
CA GLU A 30 1.81 1.48 3.15
C GLU A 30 0.38 1.96 3.11
N PHE A 31 -0.54 1.11 3.54
CA PHE A 31 -1.95 1.42 3.60
C PHE A 31 -2.40 1.35 5.05
N TYR A 32 -3.24 2.28 5.46
CA TYR A 32 -3.62 2.41 6.85
C TYR A 32 -5.12 2.29 7.05
N ARG A 33 -5.52 1.89 8.24
CA ARG A 33 -6.92 1.88 8.62
C ARG A 33 -7.27 3.26 9.15
N ALA A 34 -8.56 3.50 9.33
CA ALA A 34 -9.02 4.78 9.84
C ALA A 34 -8.48 5.10 11.23
N ASP A 35 -8.11 4.10 12.00
CA ASP A 35 -7.58 4.33 13.33
C ASP A 35 -6.07 4.59 13.28
N GLY A 36 -5.47 4.62 12.10
CA GLY A 36 -4.06 4.90 11.97
C GLY A 36 -3.16 3.68 11.96
N SER A 37 -3.70 2.50 12.22
CA SER A 37 -2.85 1.31 12.24
C SER A 37 -2.54 0.88 10.81
N VAL A 38 -1.40 0.26 10.62
CA VAL A 38 -1.01 -0.22 9.30
C VAL A 38 -1.86 -1.42 8.95
N MET A 39 -2.46 -1.39 7.78
CA MET A 39 -3.27 -2.48 7.32
C MET A 39 -2.46 -3.38 6.39
N ARG A 40 -1.70 -2.80 5.51
CA ARG A 40 -1.00 -3.57 4.50
C ARG A 40 0.20 -2.81 3.98
N THR A 41 1.24 -3.52 3.61
CA THR A 41 2.41 -2.89 3.00
C THR A 41 2.85 -3.70 1.80
N GLY A 42 3.49 -3.06 0.87
CA GLY A 42 4.01 -3.74 -0.30
C GLY A 42 4.72 -2.81 -1.25
N THR A 43 5.07 -3.33 -2.39
CA THR A 43 5.80 -2.58 -3.41
C THR A 43 5.04 -2.66 -4.72
N PHE A 44 5.03 -1.55 -5.44
CA PHE A 44 4.47 -1.50 -6.77
C PHE A 44 5.56 -1.24 -7.77
N ASP A 45 5.39 -1.79 -8.96
CA ASP A 45 6.25 -1.46 -10.09
C ASP A 45 5.29 -0.94 -11.12
N ARG A 46 5.11 0.37 -11.19
CA ARG A 46 4.17 1.02 -12.10
C ARG A 46 2.80 0.39 -12.03
N GLU A 47 2.27 0.42 -10.82
CA GLU A 47 0.94 -0.06 -10.49
C GLU A 47 0.77 -1.58 -10.48
N VAL A 48 1.83 -2.31 -10.67
CA VAL A 48 1.78 -3.76 -10.60
C VAL A 48 2.35 -4.17 -9.24
N GLN A 49 1.65 -5.00 -8.51
CA GLN A 49 2.13 -5.48 -7.23
C GLN A 49 3.30 -6.42 -7.45
N VAL A 50 4.41 -6.16 -6.79
CA VAL A 50 5.59 -7.01 -6.89
C VAL A 50 6.14 -7.23 -5.49
N GLY A 51 7.01 -8.21 -5.35
CA GLY A 51 7.67 -8.47 -4.09
C GLY A 51 6.73 -9.06 -3.07
N THR A 52 7.03 -8.86 -1.82
CA THR A 52 6.26 -9.44 -0.74
C THR A 52 5.29 -8.42 -0.18
N TRP A 53 4.05 -8.79 -0.13
CA TRP A 53 3.01 -7.95 0.43
C TRP A 53 2.55 -8.54 1.76
N LYS A 54 2.37 -7.68 2.74
CA LYS A 54 2.03 -8.13 4.09
C LYS A 54 0.75 -7.45 4.54
N THR A 55 -0.08 -8.20 5.23
CA THR A 55 -1.31 -7.68 5.81
C THR A 55 -1.21 -7.83 7.32
N PHE A 56 -1.57 -6.78 8.04
CA PHE A 56 -1.42 -6.76 9.49
C PHE A 56 -2.77 -6.59 10.19
N ALA A 57 -2.86 -7.17 11.37
CA ALA A 57 -4.02 -6.95 12.21
C ALA A 57 -3.87 -5.62 12.93
N ARG A 58 -4.92 -5.16 13.59
CA ARG A 58 -4.86 -3.90 14.26
C ARG A 58 -3.82 -3.84 15.34
N ASP A 59 -3.49 -4.95 15.96
CA ASP A 59 -2.48 -4.97 17.01
C ASP A 59 -1.07 -5.02 16.44
N GLY A 60 -0.94 -4.99 15.10
CA GLY A 60 0.38 -4.99 14.49
C GLY A 60 0.90 -6.35 14.10
N SER A 61 0.19 -7.41 14.42
CA SER A 61 0.71 -8.73 14.10
C SER A 61 0.48 -9.06 12.63
N LEU A 62 1.38 -9.83 12.07
CA LEU A 62 1.29 -10.23 10.66
C LEU A 62 0.22 -11.29 10.50
N VAL A 63 -0.74 -11.03 9.64
CA VAL A 63 -1.83 -11.93 9.40
C VAL A 63 -1.65 -12.71 8.12
N LYS A 64 -1.09 -12.10 7.11
CA LYS A 64 -0.96 -12.74 5.83
C LYS A 64 0.22 -12.18 5.08
N GLU A 65 0.89 -13.00 4.32
CA GLU A 65 2.02 -12.57 3.52
C GLU A 65 1.87 -13.20 2.15
N THR A 66 1.97 -12.41 1.11
CA THR A 66 1.84 -12.89 -0.26
C THR A 66 3.07 -12.47 -1.04
N ASN A 67 3.65 -13.38 -1.75
CA ASN A 67 4.82 -13.08 -2.55
C ASN A 67 4.44 -13.05 -4.01
N PHE A 68 4.61 -11.90 -4.66
CA PHE A 68 4.23 -11.74 -6.05
C PHE A 68 5.42 -11.94 -7.00
N GLY A 69 6.55 -12.25 -6.49
CA GLY A 69 7.68 -12.43 -7.36
C GLY A 69 8.20 -11.11 -7.83
N GLY A 70 9.30 -10.83 -7.92
CA GLY A 70 9.87 -9.60 -8.24
C GLY A 70 9.68 -9.19 -9.60
N GLU A 71 9.69 -10.07 -10.58
CA GLU A 71 9.53 -9.63 -11.82
C GLU A 71 8.43 -10.20 -12.29
N ALA A 72 7.66 -9.44 -12.67
CA ALA A 72 6.49 -9.83 -13.18
C ALA A 72 6.57 -10.87 -14.10
N SER A 73 7.51 -10.86 -14.76
CA SER A 73 7.52 -11.78 -15.80
C SER A 73 7.80 -13.09 -15.35
N LYS A 74 8.18 -13.25 -14.31
CA LYS A 74 8.59 -14.38 -14.03
C LYS A 74 7.67 -15.15 -13.80
N SER A 75 7.25 -15.43 -13.94
CA SER A 75 6.31 -16.12 -13.75
C SER A 75 6.35 -16.98 -13.72
#